data_421a9ca324badfb652867d5284af9ded
#
_entry.id   421a9ca324badfb652867d5284af9ded
#
_cell.length_a   1.000
_cell.length_b   1.000
_cell.length_c   1.000
_cell.angle_alpha   90.00
_cell.angle_beta   90.00
_cell.angle_gamma   90.00
#
_symmetry.space_group_name_H-M   'P 1'
#
loop_
_entity.id
_entity.type
_entity.pdbx_description
1 polymer ?
#
loop_
_entity_poly.entity_id
_entity_poly.type
_entity_poly.pdbx_seq_one_letter_code
_entity_poly.pdbx_strand_id
1 'polypeptide(L)'
;IDKDALNLKRNIIRRKKSLVIIWTTMAKKGSFTKMSDKEIRYNPGDIGYIAGLFDGEGSLTYKKYKEKKEKGIYDCWRISMEISMTDQNVIEIVHEILMIGTVRPKKVPTGMKPQWRWRCSFRDCLYVCKLLWPYAHVKLHKIEQVIDHYEPNLQHIGDNIVNLSLERELRK
;
A
#
# COMPACT_ATOMS: atom_id res chain seq x y z
N ILE A 1 -20.11 -8.98 -21.38
CA ILE A 1 -19.88 -8.27 -20.10
C ILE A 1 -20.13 -9.28 -19.01
N ASP A 2 -19.07 -9.65 -18.31
CA ASP A 2 -19.07 -10.71 -17.31
C ASP A 2 -19.92 -10.28 -16.10
N LYS A 3 -21.04 -10.97 -15.88
CA LYS A 3 -21.98 -10.69 -14.78
C LYS A 3 -21.35 -10.90 -13.42
N ASP A 4 -20.33 -11.75 -13.32
CA ASP A 4 -19.64 -12.06 -12.08
C ASP A 4 -18.70 -10.93 -11.66
N ALA A 5 -18.02 -10.27 -12.61
CA ALA A 5 -17.22 -9.07 -12.36
C ALA A 5 -18.09 -7.88 -11.90
N LEU A 6 -19.32 -7.77 -12.47
CA LEU A 6 -20.27 -6.73 -12.05
C LEU A 6 -20.84 -7.00 -10.65
N ASN A 7 -21.08 -8.25 -10.30
CA ASN A 7 -21.55 -8.67 -8.98
C ASN A 7 -20.44 -8.49 -7.92
N LEU A 8 -19.19 -8.78 -8.28
CA LEU A 8 -18.05 -8.52 -7.39
C LEU A 8 -17.91 -7.01 -7.10
N LYS A 9 -18.00 -6.16 -8.13
CA LYS A 9 -18.01 -4.69 -7.97
C LYS A 9 -19.17 -4.22 -7.08
N ARG A 10 -20.38 -4.74 -7.26
CA ARG A 10 -21.56 -4.41 -6.43
C ARG A 10 -21.42 -4.88 -4.98
N ASN A 11 -20.84 -6.05 -4.75
CA ASN A 11 -20.59 -6.57 -3.39
C ASN A 11 -19.51 -5.80 -2.66
N ILE A 12 -18.44 -5.36 -3.34
CA ILE A 12 -17.41 -4.47 -2.79
C ILE A 12 -18.03 -3.13 -2.40
N ILE A 13 -18.90 -2.56 -3.25
CA ILE A 13 -19.59 -1.29 -2.97
C ILE A 13 -20.61 -1.41 -1.82
N ARG A 14 -21.32 -2.52 -1.69
CA ARG A 14 -22.28 -2.77 -0.60
C ARG A 14 -21.59 -2.98 0.76
N ARG A 15 -20.41 -3.62 0.79
CA ARG A 15 -19.59 -3.82 2.00
C ARG A 15 -18.95 -2.53 2.52
N LYS A 16 -18.84 -1.47 1.69
CA LYS A 16 -18.38 -0.13 2.10
C LYS A 16 -19.28 0.54 3.16
N LYS A 17 -20.46 0.00 3.48
CA LYS A 17 -21.40 0.61 4.45
C LYS A 17 -21.31 0.11 5.87
N SER A 18 -20.50 -0.89 6.19
CA SER A 18 -20.38 -1.38 7.57
C SER A 18 -18.96 -1.82 7.90
N LEU A 19 -18.22 -0.95 8.53
CA LEU A 19 -17.32 -1.23 9.64
C LEU A 19 -16.46 0.00 9.96
N VAL A 20 -16.66 0.50 11.15
CA VAL A 20 -15.91 1.59 11.76
C VAL A 20 -14.64 1.02 12.35
N ILE A 21 -13.48 1.42 11.88
CA ILE A 21 -12.22 1.15 12.57
C ILE A 21 -11.61 2.48 13.00
N ILE A 22 -11.42 2.56 14.30
CA ILE A 22 -10.88 3.70 15.03
C ILE A 22 -9.39 3.83 14.70
N TRP A 23 -9.05 4.85 13.90
CA TRP A 23 -7.69 5.32 13.69
C TRP A 23 -7.53 6.79 14.11
N THR A 24 -8.31 7.22 15.11
CA THR A 24 -8.40 8.61 15.55
C THR A 24 -7.23 9.09 16.41
N THR A 25 -6.27 8.23 16.79
CA THR A 25 -5.27 8.65 17.80
C THR A 25 -3.88 8.95 17.24
N MET A 26 -3.56 8.66 15.98
CA MET A 26 -2.19 8.84 15.45
C MET A 26 -1.99 9.96 14.42
N ALA A 27 -3.02 10.74 14.10
CA ALA A 27 -2.92 11.84 13.12
C ALA A 27 -2.51 13.20 13.70
N LYS A 28 -2.11 13.30 14.96
CA LYS A 28 -1.67 14.57 15.57
C LYS A 28 -0.15 14.68 15.57
N LYS A 29 0.36 15.42 14.62
CA LYS A 29 1.66 16.10 14.42
C LYS A 29 2.42 15.62 13.18
N GLY A 30 2.18 16.31 12.09
CA GLY A 30 3.04 16.25 10.89
C GLY A 30 2.28 16.82 9.70
N SER A 31 2.69 17.96 9.20
CA SER A 31 2.17 18.69 8.06
C SER A 31 1.80 17.78 6.89
N PHE A 32 0.54 17.36 6.84
CA PHE A 32 -0.09 16.80 5.65
C PHE A 32 -0.84 17.92 4.94
N THR A 33 -0.52 18.16 3.69
CA THR A 33 -1.33 18.97 2.78
C THR A 33 -2.79 18.50 2.88
N LYS A 34 -3.69 19.44 3.13
CA LYS A 34 -5.14 19.29 3.30
C LYS A 34 -5.77 18.25 2.37
N MET A 35 -5.81 17.00 2.79
CA MET A 35 -6.92 16.14 2.44
C MET A 35 -8.01 16.41 3.49
N SER A 36 -9.18 16.81 3.02
CA SER A 36 -10.35 17.07 3.86
C SER A 36 -10.56 15.92 4.83
N ASP A 37 -10.95 16.23 6.09
CA ASP A 37 -11.19 15.33 7.22
C ASP A 37 -12.30 14.28 7.00
N LYS A 38 -12.42 13.71 5.82
CA LYS A 38 -13.17 12.48 5.58
C LYS A 38 -12.28 11.32 6.02
N GLU A 39 -12.56 10.80 7.20
CA GLU A 39 -12.02 9.49 7.63
C GLU A 39 -12.25 8.46 6.51
N ILE A 40 -11.18 8.13 5.79
CA ILE A 40 -11.22 7.05 4.79
C ILE A 40 -11.25 5.75 5.58
N ARG A 41 -12.39 5.10 5.61
CA ARG A 41 -12.58 3.82 6.29
C ARG A 41 -12.31 2.70 5.30
N TYR A 42 -11.20 1.99 5.50
CA TYR A 42 -10.89 0.80 4.72
C TYR A 42 -11.54 -0.44 5.32
N ASN A 43 -12.02 -1.33 4.46
CA ASN A 43 -12.45 -2.66 4.89
C ASN A 43 -11.19 -3.52 5.14
N PRO A 44 -11.03 -4.13 6.34
CA PRO A 44 -9.88 -5.00 6.63
C PRO A 44 -9.70 -6.15 5.62
N GLY A 45 -10.80 -6.71 5.11
CA GLY A 45 -10.76 -7.76 4.10
C GLY A 45 -10.16 -7.28 2.77
N ASP A 46 -10.48 -6.04 2.35
CA ASP A 46 -9.95 -5.45 1.12
C ASP A 46 -8.44 -5.15 1.29
N ILE A 47 -8.02 -4.67 2.45
CA ILE A 47 -6.60 -4.43 2.75
C ILE A 47 -5.84 -5.75 2.85
N GLY A 48 -6.41 -6.78 3.48
CA GLY A 48 -5.83 -8.13 3.53
C GLY A 48 -5.65 -8.73 2.14
N TYR A 49 -6.64 -8.56 1.24
CA TYR A 49 -6.53 -8.97 -0.15
C TYR A 49 -5.36 -8.27 -0.88
N ILE A 50 -5.25 -6.94 -0.72
CA ILE A 50 -4.16 -6.17 -1.34
C ILE A 50 -2.80 -6.58 -0.76
N ALA A 51 -2.71 -6.85 0.55
CA ALA A 51 -1.49 -7.30 1.18
C ALA A 51 -1.03 -8.66 0.63
N GLY A 52 -1.94 -9.62 0.46
CA GLY A 52 -1.65 -10.91 -0.16
C GLY A 52 -1.23 -10.76 -1.63
N LEU A 53 -1.92 -9.89 -2.38
CA LEU A 53 -1.55 -9.59 -3.77
C LEU A 53 -0.17 -8.91 -3.84
N PHE A 54 0.14 -8.01 -2.92
CA PHE A 54 1.46 -7.38 -2.83
C PHE A 54 2.54 -8.39 -2.45
N ASP A 55 2.27 -9.31 -1.54
CA ASP A 55 3.23 -10.36 -1.17
C ASP A 55 3.55 -11.30 -2.34
N GLY A 56 2.58 -11.59 -3.22
CA GLY A 56 2.79 -12.39 -4.43
C GLY A 56 3.45 -11.58 -5.56
N GLU A 57 2.75 -10.59 -6.06
CA GLU A 57 3.04 -9.90 -7.32
C GLU A 57 3.63 -8.49 -7.14
N GLY A 58 3.66 -7.98 -5.92
CA GLY A 58 4.13 -6.64 -5.64
C GLY A 58 5.65 -6.52 -5.60
N SER A 59 6.13 -5.31 -5.82
CA SER A 59 7.53 -4.95 -5.59
C SER A 59 7.61 -3.64 -4.82
N LEU A 60 8.59 -3.54 -3.92
CA LEU A 60 8.91 -2.33 -3.19
C LEU A 60 10.36 -1.96 -3.45
N THR A 61 10.56 -0.78 -3.99
CA THR A 61 11.88 -0.20 -4.24
C THR A 61 12.22 0.75 -3.10
N TYR A 62 13.30 0.44 -2.38
CA TYR A 62 13.90 1.30 -1.37
C TYR A 62 15.39 1.40 -1.68
N LYS A 63 15.80 2.51 -2.32
CA LYS A 63 17.17 2.67 -2.80
C LYS A 63 17.67 4.09 -2.65
N LYS A 64 18.87 4.24 -2.06
CA LYS A 64 19.63 5.47 -2.05
C LYS A 64 20.38 5.64 -3.39
N TYR A 65 20.37 6.84 -3.94
CA TYR A 65 21.15 7.19 -5.14
C TYR A 65 21.66 8.62 -5.06
N LYS A 66 22.69 8.91 -5.85
CA LYS A 66 23.24 10.26 -5.96
C LYS A 66 22.62 10.93 -7.19
N GLU A 67 22.08 12.12 -6.99
CA GLU A 67 21.54 12.95 -8.07
C GLU A 67 22.44 14.17 -8.26
N LYS A 68 22.95 14.35 -9.48
CA LYS A 68 23.73 15.51 -9.85
C LYS A 68 22.81 16.62 -10.31
N LYS A 69 22.80 17.76 -9.62
CA LYS A 69 22.09 18.99 -9.98
C LYS A 69 23.09 20.08 -10.25
N GLU A 70 22.64 21.21 -10.81
CA GLU A 70 23.49 22.38 -11.11
C GLU A 70 24.32 22.86 -9.89
N LYS A 71 23.73 22.78 -8.69
CA LYS A 71 24.33 23.24 -7.42
C LYS A 71 25.15 22.18 -6.69
N GLY A 72 25.28 20.96 -7.23
CA GLY A 72 26.07 19.89 -6.58
C GLY A 72 25.47 18.49 -6.68
N ILE A 73 26.05 17.57 -5.94
CA ILE A 73 25.62 16.16 -5.85
C ILE A 73 24.85 15.96 -4.55
N TYR A 74 23.64 15.44 -4.65
CA TYR A 74 22.73 15.21 -3.53
C TYR A 74 22.44 13.74 -3.36
N ASP A 75 22.41 13.28 -2.11
CA ASP A 75 21.91 11.94 -1.76
C ASP A 75 20.38 11.96 -1.77
N CYS A 76 19.80 11.18 -2.64
CA CYS A 76 18.36 11.07 -2.83
C CYS A 76 17.88 9.64 -2.58
N TRP A 77 16.61 9.49 -2.20
CA TRP A 77 15.98 8.20 -2.02
C TRP A 77 14.92 7.96 -3.10
N ARG A 78 14.90 6.74 -3.63
CA ARG A 78 13.81 6.25 -4.47
C ARG A 78 13.00 5.28 -3.65
N ILE A 79 11.81 5.68 -3.28
CA ILE A 79 10.88 4.88 -2.50
C ILE A 79 9.60 4.76 -3.32
N SER A 80 9.25 3.55 -3.71
CA SER A 80 8.03 3.30 -4.50
C SER A 80 7.56 1.87 -4.35
N MET A 81 6.24 1.69 -4.32
CA MET A 81 5.56 0.40 -4.34
C MET A 81 4.85 0.23 -5.68
N GLU A 82 4.88 -0.97 -6.22
CA GLU A 82 4.28 -1.33 -7.50
C GLU A 82 3.64 -2.71 -7.41
N ILE A 83 2.45 -2.87 -7.97
CA ILE A 83 1.81 -4.16 -8.23
C ILE A 83 1.55 -4.22 -9.74
N SER A 84 1.99 -5.29 -10.40
CA SER A 84 1.87 -5.46 -11.85
C SER A 84 1.24 -6.78 -12.19
N MET A 85 0.22 -6.77 -13.07
CA MET A 85 -0.49 -7.96 -13.51
C MET A 85 -0.92 -7.84 -14.97
N THR A 86 -1.27 -8.97 -15.58
CA THR A 86 -1.91 -9.00 -16.90
C THR A 86 -3.39 -8.65 -16.84
N ASP A 87 -4.02 -8.84 -15.69
CA ASP A 87 -5.42 -8.49 -15.46
C ASP A 87 -5.55 -7.02 -15.04
N GLN A 88 -6.08 -6.20 -15.93
CA GLN A 88 -6.31 -4.78 -15.71
C GLN A 88 -7.33 -4.52 -14.61
N ASN A 89 -8.41 -5.34 -14.55
CA ASN A 89 -9.48 -5.12 -13.57
C ASN A 89 -8.96 -5.24 -12.13
N VAL A 90 -8.06 -6.20 -11.87
CA VAL A 90 -7.45 -6.37 -10.55
C VAL A 90 -6.64 -5.13 -10.17
N ILE A 91 -5.87 -4.57 -11.09
CA ILE A 91 -5.07 -3.36 -10.87
C ILE A 91 -5.96 -2.12 -10.63
N GLU A 92 -7.08 -2.02 -11.33
CA GLU A 92 -8.09 -0.96 -11.11
C GLU A 92 -8.74 -1.10 -9.73
N ILE A 93 -9.09 -2.32 -9.31
CA ILE A 93 -9.64 -2.60 -7.97
C ILE A 93 -8.66 -2.17 -6.87
N VAL A 94 -7.36 -2.45 -7.02
CA VAL A 94 -6.32 -1.99 -6.08
C VAL A 94 -6.34 -0.47 -5.97
N HIS A 95 -6.42 0.24 -7.10
CA HIS A 95 -6.46 1.70 -7.10
C HIS A 95 -7.76 2.26 -6.51
N GLU A 96 -8.90 1.64 -6.80
CA GLU A 96 -10.21 2.03 -6.25
C GLU A 96 -10.27 1.86 -4.73
N ILE A 97 -9.68 0.79 -4.20
CA ILE A 97 -9.63 0.55 -2.75
C ILE A 97 -8.70 1.54 -2.07
N LEU A 98 -7.46 1.67 -2.57
CA LEU A 98 -6.44 2.50 -1.93
C LEU A 98 -6.68 4.00 -2.15
N MET A 99 -7.32 4.40 -3.25
CA MET A 99 -7.51 5.81 -3.69
C MET A 99 -6.20 6.61 -3.80
N ILE A 100 -5.07 5.92 -3.86
CA ILE A 100 -3.71 6.47 -3.90
C ILE A 100 -2.95 5.80 -5.03
N GLY A 101 -2.00 6.52 -5.62
CA GLY A 101 -1.16 6.02 -6.70
C GLY A 101 -1.77 6.21 -8.08
N THR A 102 -1.19 5.55 -9.06
CA THR A 102 -1.61 5.66 -10.47
C THR A 102 -1.64 4.28 -11.14
N VAL A 103 -2.61 4.07 -12.02
CA VAL A 103 -2.69 2.90 -12.89
C VAL A 103 -2.18 3.27 -14.28
N ARG A 104 -1.28 2.47 -14.82
CA ARG A 104 -0.73 2.67 -16.19
C ARG A 104 -0.41 1.32 -16.85
N PRO A 105 -0.47 1.23 -18.19
CA PRO A 105 0.08 0.09 -18.90
C PRO A 105 1.59 -0.01 -18.64
N LYS A 106 2.08 -1.22 -18.46
CA LYS A 106 3.52 -1.50 -18.31
C LYS A 106 4.11 -1.85 -19.66
N LYS A 107 5.24 -1.23 -20.00
CA LYS A 107 6.00 -1.63 -21.19
C LYS A 107 6.51 -3.06 -21.02
N VAL A 108 6.13 -3.94 -21.92
CA VAL A 108 6.58 -5.34 -21.97
C VAL A 108 7.28 -5.58 -23.31
N PRO A 109 8.23 -6.54 -23.38
CA PRO A 109 8.85 -6.96 -24.64
C PRO A 109 7.82 -7.45 -25.66
N THR A 110 8.17 -7.35 -26.93
CA THR A 110 7.32 -7.83 -28.04
C THR A 110 7.04 -9.33 -27.88
N GLY A 111 5.77 -9.71 -28.05
CA GLY A 111 5.33 -11.10 -27.89
C GLY A 111 4.88 -11.49 -26.48
N MET A 112 5.08 -10.64 -25.47
CA MET A 112 4.51 -10.87 -24.16
C MET A 112 3.08 -10.31 -24.02
N LYS A 113 2.28 -10.91 -23.11
CA LYS A 113 0.95 -10.41 -22.80
C LYS A 113 1.03 -8.98 -22.25
N PRO A 114 0.11 -8.08 -22.65
CA PRO A 114 0.00 -6.74 -22.05
C PRO A 114 -0.10 -6.84 -20.53
N GLN A 115 0.58 -5.93 -19.84
CA GLN A 115 0.55 -5.84 -18.38
C GLN A 115 0.11 -4.45 -17.95
N TRP A 116 -0.56 -4.40 -16.83
CA TRP A 116 -0.95 -3.18 -16.15
C TRP A 116 -0.22 -3.09 -14.83
N ARG A 117 0.04 -1.87 -14.36
CA ARG A 117 0.63 -1.65 -13.05
C ARG A 117 -0.08 -0.54 -12.30
N TRP A 118 -0.28 -0.78 -11.02
CA TRP A 118 -0.52 0.25 -10.05
C TRP A 118 0.79 0.63 -9.38
N ARG A 119 1.01 1.93 -9.14
CA ARG A 119 2.23 2.42 -8.50
C ARG A 119 1.96 3.63 -7.63
N CYS A 120 2.58 3.67 -6.43
CA CYS A 120 2.70 4.85 -5.58
C CYS A 120 4.15 5.11 -5.20
N SER A 121 4.45 6.31 -4.70
CA SER A 121 5.84 6.72 -4.40
C SER A 121 5.89 7.65 -3.20
N PHE A 122 7.05 7.70 -2.54
CA PHE A 122 7.35 8.58 -1.41
C PHE A 122 6.34 8.46 -0.25
N ARG A 123 5.68 9.55 0.14
CA ARG A 123 4.74 9.59 1.27
C ARG A 123 3.49 8.75 1.03
N ASP A 124 3.02 8.67 -0.21
CA ASP A 124 1.92 7.76 -0.58
C ASP A 124 2.33 6.30 -0.34
N CYS A 125 3.59 5.96 -0.67
CA CYS A 125 4.13 4.63 -0.39
C CYS A 125 4.19 4.35 1.12
N LEU A 126 4.62 5.31 1.94
CA LEU A 126 4.58 5.18 3.41
C LEU A 126 3.17 4.90 3.91
N TYR A 127 2.18 5.67 3.42
CA TYR A 127 0.79 5.49 3.83
C TYR A 127 0.27 4.09 3.50
N VAL A 128 0.52 3.60 2.29
CA VAL A 128 0.15 2.24 1.89
C VAL A 128 0.92 1.20 2.69
N CYS A 129 2.22 1.40 2.96
CA CYS A 129 3.00 0.51 3.82
C CYS A 129 2.36 0.34 5.20
N LYS A 130 1.90 1.43 5.82
CA LYS A 130 1.20 1.36 7.11
C LYS A 130 -0.12 0.60 7.05
N LEU A 131 -0.87 0.74 5.95
CA LEU A 131 -2.11 -0.02 5.75
C LEU A 131 -1.86 -1.52 5.58
N LEU A 132 -0.83 -1.90 4.83
CA LEU A 132 -0.53 -3.29 4.52
C LEU A 132 0.25 -4.00 5.64
N TRP A 133 0.96 -3.24 6.49
CA TRP A 133 1.84 -3.76 7.52
C TRP A 133 1.22 -4.86 8.41
N PRO A 134 -0.04 -4.72 8.92
CA PRO A 134 -0.65 -5.75 9.77
C PRO A 134 -0.96 -7.07 9.04
N TYR A 135 -0.97 -7.06 7.71
CA TYR A 135 -1.43 -8.18 6.88
C TYR A 135 -0.34 -8.78 6.00
N ALA A 136 0.73 -8.03 5.71
CA ALA A 136 1.85 -8.52 4.90
C ALA A 136 2.73 -9.50 5.68
N HIS A 137 3.28 -10.49 4.96
CA HIS A 137 4.13 -11.52 5.55
C HIS A 137 5.47 -11.64 4.84
N VAL A 138 5.45 -11.89 3.52
CA VAL A 138 6.67 -12.17 2.74
C VAL A 138 7.54 -10.93 2.61
N LYS A 139 6.93 -9.77 2.35
CA LYS A 139 7.64 -8.51 2.12
C LYS A 139 7.59 -7.55 3.30
N LEU A 140 7.24 -8.04 4.49
CA LEU A 140 7.11 -7.25 5.71
C LEU A 140 8.38 -6.43 6.00
N HIS A 141 9.56 -7.06 5.92
CA HIS A 141 10.84 -6.39 6.16
C HIS A 141 11.09 -5.17 5.27
N LYS A 142 10.59 -5.17 4.02
CA LYS A 142 10.69 -4.01 3.12
C LYS A 142 9.72 -2.90 3.48
N ILE A 143 8.52 -3.28 3.94
CA ILE A 143 7.52 -2.35 4.44
C ILE A 143 8.09 -1.62 5.66
N GLU A 144 8.68 -2.35 6.61
CA GLU A 144 9.30 -1.80 7.81
C GLU A 144 10.43 -0.83 7.47
N GLN A 145 11.31 -1.16 6.52
CA GLN A 145 12.36 -0.25 6.05
C GLN A 145 11.81 1.11 5.58
N VAL A 146 10.65 1.13 4.91
CA VAL A 146 10.02 2.38 4.47
C VAL A 146 9.43 3.14 5.65
N ILE A 147 8.79 2.44 6.57
CA ILE A 147 8.22 3.06 7.78
C ILE A 147 9.34 3.70 8.62
N ASP A 148 10.41 2.96 8.88
CA ASP A 148 11.56 3.43 9.66
C ASP A 148 12.27 4.62 9.01
N HIS A 149 12.30 4.67 7.68
CA HIS A 149 12.88 5.79 6.96
C HIS A 149 12.16 7.12 7.24
N TYR A 150 10.84 7.09 7.34
CA TYR A 150 10.04 8.30 7.56
C TYR A 150 9.74 8.59 9.02
N GLU A 151 9.74 7.56 9.85
CA GLU A 151 9.32 7.60 11.26
C GLU A 151 10.30 6.83 12.16
N PRO A 152 11.60 7.26 12.20
CA PRO A 152 12.65 6.49 12.87
C PRO A 152 12.48 6.37 14.40
N ASN A 153 11.57 7.13 15.00
CA ASN A 153 11.37 7.17 16.46
C ASN A 153 10.12 6.42 16.92
N LEU A 154 9.47 5.65 16.04
CA LEU A 154 8.31 4.85 16.41
C LEU A 154 8.74 3.49 17.02
N GLN A 155 9.49 3.54 18.15
CA GLN A 155 9.69 2.36 19.00
C GLN A 155 8.36 1.73 19.46
N HIS A 156 7.26 2.48 19.41
CA HIS A 156 5.90 1.99 19.71
C HIS A 156 5.26 1.10 18.63
N ILE A 157 5.84 1.02 17.43
CA ILE A 157 5.42 0.01 16.44
C ILE A 157 5.78 -1.38 16.98
N GLY A 158 6.89 -1.52 17.70
CA GLY A 158 7.30 -2.76 18.36
C GLY A 158 6.24 -3.29 19.30
N ASP A 159 5.62 -2.46 20.11
CA ASP A 159 4.59 -2.88 21.09
C ASP A 159 3.31 -3.37 20.40
N ASN A 160 2.91 -2.73 19.31
CA ASN A 160 1.77 -3.19 18.52
C ASN A 160 2.08 -4.46 17.69
N ILE A 161 3.34 -4.63 17.23
CA ILE A 161 3.80 -5.86 16.56
C ILE A 161 3.77 -7.04 17.54
N VAL A 162 4.28 -6.84 18.74
CA VAL A 162 4.29 -7.87 19.79
C VAL A 162 2.86 -8.30 20.11
N ASN A 163 1.92 -7.36 20.23
CA ASN A 163 0.52 -7.68 20.50
C ASN A 163 -0.15 -8.46 19.35
N LEU A 164 0.14 -8.14 18.09
CA LEU A 164 -0.39 -8.89 16.94
C LEU A 164 0.26 -10.27 16.78
N SER A 165 1.54 -10.40 17.11
CA SER A 165 2.21 -11.71 17.14
C SER A 165 1.67 -12.59 18.27
N LEU A 166 1.45 -12.02 19.45
CA LEU A 166 0.79 -12.68 20.59
C LEU A 166 -0.65 -13.08 20.25
N GLU A 167 -1.44 -12.22 19.60
CA GLU A 167 -2.79 -12.59 19.15
C GLU A 167 -2.78 -13.70 18.09
N ARG A 168 -1.77 -13.77 17.25
CA ARG A 168 -1.60 -14.87 16.27
C ARG A 168 -1.24 -16.19 16.97
N GLU A 169 -0.45 -16.15 18.02
CA GLU A 169 -0.10 -17.34 18.80
C GLU A 169 -1.28 -17.85 19.65
N LEU A 170 -2.10 -16.94 20.18
CA LEU A 170 -3.29 -17.28 20.95
C LEU A 170 -4.45 -17.84 20.09
N ARG A 171 -4.38 -17.72 18.78
CA ARG A 171 -5.37 -18.27 17.82
C ARG A 171 -4.96 -19.64 17.25
N LYS A 172 -3.82 -20.19 17.63
CA LYS A 172 -3.39 -21.56 17.31
C LYS A 172 -3.86 -22.54 18.36
#